data_0f82bc161cb53880021a4babbedfaae7
#
_entry.id   0f82bc161cb53880021a4babbedfaae7
#
_cell.length_a   1.000
_cell.length_b   1.000
_cell.length_c   1.000
_cell.angle_alpha   90.00
_cell.angle_beta   90.00
_cell.angle_gamma   90.00
#
_symmetry.space_group_name_H-M   'P 1'
#
loop_
_entity.id
_entity.type
_entity.pdbx_description
1 polymer ?
#
loop_
_entity_poly.entity_id
_entity_poly.type
_entity_poly.pdbx_seq_one_letter_code
_entity_poly.pdbx_strand_id
1 'polypeptide(L)'
;MIKYLIEKEFKQMLRNSFLPKLIFIFPCMIMILMPWAANLEIKNINLNIVDNDHSVVSRRLVDKIRASTYFRLTALPATYDEALLGIEAGTADVILEIPYDFEKDWINGKAPRLLVAANAVNGTKGSLGGSYLSSIISDYSRELMSEVPVKALTEIGRAHV
;
A
#
# COMPACT_ATOMS: atom_id res chain seq x y z
N MET A 1 -44.46 20.29 -31.15
CA MET A 1 -44.91 20.28 -29.73
C MET A 1 -43.74 20.19 -28.74
N ILE A 2 -42.82 19.26 -28.89
CA ILE A 2 -41.65 19.05 -27.98
C ILE A 2 -40.79 20.32 -27.83
N LYS A 3 -40.51 21.02 -28.95
CA LYS A 3 -39.70 22.25 -28.93
C LYS A 3 -40.25 23.34 -28.04
N TYR A 4 -41.58 23.57 -28.09
CA TYR A 4 -42.23 24.55 -27.23
C TYR A 4 -42.26 24.16 -25.76
N LEU A 5 -42.30 22.85 -25.48
CA LEU A 5 -42.25 22.33 -24.11
C LEU A 5 -40.87 22.59 -23.52
N ILE A 6 -39.80 22.28 -24.26
CA ILE A 6 -38.42 22.50 -23.87
C ILE A 6 -38.15 24.01 -23.67
N GLU A 7 -38.61 24.84 -24.57
CA GLU A 7 -38.42 26.29 -24.48
C GLU A 7 -39.14 26.89 -23.25
N LYS A 8 -40.36 26.40 -22.95
CA LYS A 8 -41.10 26.80 -21.78
C LYS A 8 -40.36 26.38 -20.48
N GLU A 9 -39.90 25.14 -20.40
CA GLU A 9 -39.16 24.65 -19.24
C GLU A 9 -37.84 25.41 -19.03
N PHE A 10 -37.13 25.72 -20.13
CA PHE A 10 -35.88 26.45 -20.06
C PHE A 10 -36.10 27.91 -19.60
N LYS A 11 -37.14 28.56 -20.10
CA LYS A 11 -37.55 29.93 -19.66
C LYS A 11 -37.98 29.91 -18.17
N GLN A 12 -38.71 28.89 -17.75
CA GLN A 12 -39.15 28.74 -16.37
C GLN A 12 -37.96 28.50 -15.42
N MET A 13 -36.97 27.76 -15.86
CA MET A 13 -35.73 27.48 -15.13
C MET A 13 -34.87 28.75 -14.98
N LEU A 14 -34.73 29.54 -16.04
CA LEU A 14 -34.00 30.82 -16.00
C LEU A 14 -34.71 31.90 -15.18
N ARG A 15 -36.04 31.83 -15.08
CA ARG A 15 -36.84 32.76 -14.27
C ARG A 15 -36.73 32.47 -12.75
N ASN A 16 -36.33 31.28 -12.39
CA ASN A 16 -36.05 30.93 -11.01
C ASN A 16 -34.55 31.20 -10.73
N SER A 17 -34.25 32.27 -10.01
CA SER A 17 -32.85 32.63 -9.69
C SER A 17 -32.05 31.61 -8.92
N PHE A 18 -32.70 30.62 -8.32
CA PHE A 18 -32.04 29.56 -7.51
C PHE A 18 -31.48 28.45 -8.39
N LEU A 19 -32.25 27.97 -9.37
CA LEU A 19 -31.87 26.83 -10.21
C LEU A 19 -30.60 27.07 -11.05
N PRO A 20 -30.44 28.21 -11.77
CA PRO A 20 -29.19 28.46 -12.49
C PRO A 20 -27.97 28.54 -11.59
N LYS A 21 -28.12 29.16 -10.40
CA LYS A 21 -27.02 29.23 -9.41
C LYS A 21 -26.63 27.85 -8.92
N LEU A 22 -27.60 26.99 -8.63
CA LEU A 22 -27.34 25.62 -8.17
C LEU A 22 -26.60 24.81 -9.23
N ILE A 23 -26.98 24.93 -10.52
CA ILE A 23 -26.36 24.22 -11.63
C ILE A 23 -24.87 24.59 -11.78
N PHE A 24 -24.49 25.84 -11.49
CA PHE A 24 -23.09 26.27 -11.56
C PHE A 24 -22.33 26.02 -10.26
N ILE A 25 -22.95 26.25 -9.11
CA ILE A 25 -22.29 26.12 -7.80
C ILE A 25 -22.05 24.65 -7.47
N PHE A 26 -22.96 23.73 -7.82
CA PHE A 26 -22.86 22.32 -7.48
C PHE A 26 -21.64 21.62 -8.10
N PRO A 27 -21.36 21.74 -9.41
CA PRO A 27 -20.12 21.15 -9.98
C PRO A 27 -18.85 21.81 -9.44
N CYS A 28 -18.86 23.14 -9.19
CA CYS A 28 -17.71 23.80 -8.56
C CYS A 28 -17.46 23.30 -7.13
N MET A 29 -18.53 23.10 -6.36
CA MET A 29 -18.45 22.54 -5.01
C MET A 29 -17.92 21.09 -5.02
N ILE A 30 -18.36 20.26 -5.96
CA ILE A 30 -17.85 18.89 -6.12
C ILE A 30 -16.37 18.91 -6.49
N MET A 31 -15.93 19.79 -7.41
CA MET A 31 -14.51 19.90 -7.78
C MET A 31 -13.61 20.27 -6.60
N ILE A 32 -14.11 21.05 -5.64
CA ILE A 32 -13.36 21.42 -4.43
C ILE A 32 -13.43 20.33 -3.37
N LEU A 33 -14.62 19.72 -3.17
CA LEU A 33 -14.83 18.70 -2.13
C LEU A 33 -14.19 17.37 -2.47
N MET A 34 -14.18 16.95 -3.76
CA MET A 34 -13.62 15.67 -4.18
C MET A 34 -12.13 15.53 -3.88
N PRO A 35 -11.24 16.48 -4.22
CA PRO A 35 -9.83 16.38 -3.85
C PRO A 35 -9.63 16.36 -2.33
N TRP A 36 -10.44 17.11 -1.59
CA TRP A 36 -10.37 17.16 -0.13
C TRP A 36 -10.85 15.84 0.51
N ALA A 37 -11.92 15.24 -0.02
CA ALA A 37 -12.41 13.94 0.40
C ALA A 37 -11.51 12.77 -0.05
N ALA A 38 -10.84 12.89 -1.21
CA ALA A 38 -9.93 11.88 -1.74
C ALA A 38 -8.58 11.82 -0.99
N ASN A 39 -8.22 12.89 -0.25
CA ASN A 39 -7.04 12.90 0.63
C ASN A 39 -7.24 12.14 1.96
N LEU A 40 -8.22 11.25 2.04
CA LEU A 40 -8.32 10.26 3.11
C LEU A 40 -7.24 9.19 2.88
N GLU A 41 -5.97 9.57 3.02
CA GLU A 41 -4.89 8.60 3.16
C GLU A 41 -5.26 7.67 4.30
N ILE A 42 -5.46 6.40 3.98
CA ILE A 42 -5.69 5.39 5.00
C ILE A 42 -4.37 5.19 5.72
N LYS A 43 -4.23 5.88 6.85
CA LYS A 43 -3.15 5.71 7.82
C LYS A 43 -3.61 4.71 8.88
N ASN A 44 -2.67 4.11 9.57
CA ASN A 44 -2.91 3.12 10.62
C ASN A 44 -3.48 1.78 10.10
N ILE A 45 -2.84 1.23 9.07
CA ILE A 45 -3.06 -0.16 8.66
C ILE A 45 -2.34 -1.04 9.68
N ASN A 46 -3.09 -1.87 10.37
CA ASN A 46 -2.54 -2.78 11.37
C ASN A 46 -1.79 -3.91 10.67
N LEU A 47 -0.50 -4.04 10.97
CA LEU A 47 0.39 -4.99 10.32
C LEU A 47 0.98 -5.97 11.35
N ASN A 48 0.88 -7.27 11.06
CA ASN A 48 1.64 -8.32 11.73
C ASN A 48 2.81 -8.72 10.84
N ILE A 49 4.01 -8.87 11.41
CA ILE A 49 5.20 -9.31 10.68
C ILE A 49 5.71 -10.60 11.32
N VAL A 50 5.85 -11.64 10.52
CA VAL A 50 6.51 -12.90 10.88
C VAL A 50 7.89 -12.87 10.25
N ASP A 51 8.93 -12.72 11.06
CA ASP A 51 10.31 -12.74 10.61
C ASP A 51 10.96 -14.09 10.96
N ASN A 52 11.05 -14.97 9.96
CA ASN A 52 11.65 -16.31 10.14
C ASN A 52 13.18 -16.29 9.94
N ASP A 53 13.74 -15.22 9.37
CA ASP A 53 15.17 -15.10 9.04
C ASP A 53 15.99 -14.53 10.19
N HIS A 54 15.43 -13.57 10.92
CA HIS A 54 16.09 -12.88 12.04
C HIS A 54 17.47 -12.27 11.70
N SER A 55 17.76 -12.05 10.43
CA SER A 55 19.02 -11.50 9.94
C SER A 55 19.12 -9.99 10.12
N VAL A 56 20.27 -9.41 9.76
CA VAL A 56 20.44 -7.96 9.72
C VAL A 56 19.57 -7.34 8.62
N VAL A 57 19.48 -8.03 7.47
CA VAL A 57 18.70 -7.56 6.31
C VAL A 57 17.21 -7.59 6.61
N SER A 58 16.68 -8.67 7.23
CA SER A 58 15.28 -8.75 7.59
C SER A 58 14.89 -7.66 8.62
N ARG A 59 15.73 -7.43 9.64
CA ARG A 59 15.48 -6.38 10.65
C ARG A 59 15.46 -4.98 10.03
N ARG A 60 16.37 -4.66 9.11
CA ARG A 60 16.37 -3.37 8.40
C ARG A 60 15.08 -3.17 7.60
N LEU A 61 14.56 -4.23 6.97
CA LEU A 61 13.26 -4.16 6.27
C LEU A 61 12.13 -3.87 7.26
N VAL A 62 12.07 -4.60 8.39
CA VAL A 62 11.08 -4.37 9.46
C VAL A 62 11.14 -2.94 9.98
N ASP A 63 12.34 -2.41 10.24
CA ASP A 63 12.52 -1.04 10.72
C ASP A 63 12.09 0.00 9.69
N LYS A 64 12.36 -0.24 8.40
CA LYS A 64 11.90 0.63 7.30
C LYS A 64 10.37 0.65 7.21
N ILE A 65 9.72 -0.49 7.35
CA ILE A 65 8.25 -0.58 7.39
C ILE A 65 7.70 0.14 8.63
N ARG A 66 8.32 -0.06 9.79
CA ARG A 66 7.94 0.62 11.05
C ARG A 66 8.07 2.13 10.97
N ALA A 67 9.10 2.62 10.29
CA ALA A 67 9.32 4.06 10.10
C ALA A 67 8.32 4.70 9.13
N SER A 68 7.59 3.89 8.34
CA SER A 68 6.56 4.40 7.45
C SER A 68 5.33 4.86 8.24
N THR A 69 4.69 5.93 7.79
CA THR A 69 3.48 6.49 8.43
C THR A 69 2.21 5.72 8.11
N TYR A 70 2.30 4.72 7.22
CA TYR A 70 1.14 3.97 6.73
C TYR A 70 0.77 2.82 7.65
N PHE A 71 1.77 2.21 8.30
CA PHE A 71 1.61 1.00 9.09
C PHE A 71 1.72 1.24 10.59
N ARG A 72 0.83 0.57 11.31
CA ARG A 72 0.94 0.37 12.74
C ARG A 72 1.31 -1.09 12.98
N LEU A 73 2.55 -1.34 13.41
CA LEU A 73 2.97 -2.68 13.79
C LEU A 73 2.19 -3.11 15.05
N THR A 74 1.36 -4.14 14.90
CA THR A 74 0.48 -4.61 15.98
C THR A 74 1.15 -5.74 16.75
N ALA A 75 1.76 -6.69 16.05
CA ALA A 75 2.46 -7.82 16.66
C ALA A 75 3.61 -8.31 15.79
N LEU A 76 4.53 -9.02 16.42
CA LEU A 76 5.60 -9.81 15.79
C LEU A 76 5.42 -11.28 16.21
N PRO A 77 4.41 -11.99 15.68
CA PRO A 77 4.16 -13.37 16.01
C PRO A 77 5.30 -14.27 15.52
N ALA A 78 5.50 -15.40 16.22
CA ALA A 78 6.56 -16.34 15.88
C ALA A 78 6.22 -17.20 14.67
N THR A 79 4.93 -17.36 14.35
CA THR A 79 4.46 -18.20 13.24
C THR A 79 3.39 -17.51 12.42
N TYR A 80 3.24 -17.94 11.16
CA TYR A 80 2.17 -17.47 10.29
C TYR A 80 0.77 -17.75 10.84
N ASP A 81 0.56 -18.94 11.45
CA ASP A 81 -0.73 -19.31 12.03
C ASP A 81 -1.12 -18.38 13.18
N GLU A 82 -0.16 -18.00 14.02
CA GLU A 82 -0.39 -16.99 15.07
C GLU A 82 -0.72 -15.61 14.48
N ALA A 83 -0.05 -15.21 13.40
CA ALA A 83 -0.36 -13.98 12.69
C ALA A 83 -1.78 -14.00 12.10
N LEU A 84 -2.21 -15.15 11.59
CA LEU A 84 -3.53 -15.34 10.98
C LEU A 84 -4.66 -15.17 12.00
N LEU A 85 -4.46 -15.61 13.24
CA LEU A 85 -5.42 -15.36 14.34
C LEU A 85 -5.65 -13.86 14.55
N GLY A 86 -4.64 -13.02 14.30
CA GLY A 86 -4.77 -11.57 14.36
C GLY A 86 -5.70 -11.01 13.27
N ILE A 87 -5.68 -11.59 12.06
CA ILE A 87 -6.63 -11.24 10.99
C ILE A 87 -8.04 -11.68 11.34
N GLU A 88 -8.21 -12.91 11.82
CA GLU A 88 -9.50 -13.48 12.21
C GLU A 88 -10.14 -12.69 13.36
N ALA A 89 -9.33 -12.26 14.32
CA ALA A 89 -9.75 -11.41 15.43
C ALA A 89 -9.99 -9.93 15.01
N GLY A 90 -9.68 -9.54 13.78
CA GLY A 90 -9.80 -8.17 13.29
C GLY A 90 -8.79 -7.19 13.89
N THR A 91 -7.73 -7.68 14.53
CA THR A 91 -6.65 -6.86 15.12
C THR A 91 -5.55 -6.52 14.12
N ALA A 92 -5.43 -7.30 13.03
CA ALA A 92 -4.51 -7.08 11.92
C ALA A 92 -5.28 -6.93 10.60
N ASP A 93 -4.81 -6.02 9.75
CA ASP A 93 -5.34 -5.79 8.40
C ASP A 93 -4.47 -6.50 7.35
N VAL A 94 -3.16 -6.65 7.62
CA VAL A 94 -2.18 -7.25 6.71
C VAL A 94 -1.16 -8.08 7.51
N ILE A 95 -0.66 -9.16 6.90
CA ILE A 95 0.47 -9.96 7.38
C ILE A 95 1.58 -9.87 6.36
N LEU A 96 2.80 -9.67 6.82
CA LEU A 96 4.03 -9.86 6.05
C LEU A 96 4.81 -11.02 6.66
N GLU A 97 5.15 -12.01 5.85
CA GLU A 97 6.05 -13.09 6.27
C GLU A 97 7.36 -12.99 5.50
N ILE A 98 8.46 -12.95 6.24
CA ILE A 98 9.82 -12.99 5.74
C ILE A 98 10.30 -14.44 5.88
N PRO A 99 10.67 -15.11 4.76
CA PRO A 99 11.04 -16.52 4.79
C PRO A 99 12.40 -16.76 5.46
N TYR A 100 12.66 -18.01 5.83
CA TYR A 100 13.99 -18.47 6.24
C TYR A 100 15.00 -18.24 5.11
N ASP A 101 16.26 -18.03 5.48
CA ASP A 101 17.37 -17.81 4.56
C ASP A 101 17.20 -16.55 3.65
N PHE A 102 16.38 -15.56 4.04
CA PHE A 102 16.12 -14.35 3.26
C PHE A 102 17.41 -13.61 2.89
N GLU A 103 18.27 -13.32 3.86
CA GLU A 103 19.58 -12.67 3.63
C GLU A 103 20.51 -13.52 2.77
N LYS A 104 20.58 -14.81 3.06
CA LYS A 104 21.43 -15.76 2.34
C LYS A 104 21.02 -15.92 0.87
N ASP A 105 19.74 -16.00 0.59
CA ASP A 105 19.24 -16.08 -0.77
C ASP A 105 19.49 -14.77 -1.51
N TRP A 106 19.33 -13.63 -0.84
CA TRP A 106 19.68 -12.32 -1.40
C TRP A 106 21.17 -12.24 -1.79
N ILE A 107 22.08 -12.61 -0.88
CA ILE A 107 23.54 -12.60 -1.12
C ILE A 107 23.92 -13.54 -2.28
N ASN A 108 23.23 -14.66 -2.42
CA ASN A 108 23.44 -15.63 -3.50
C ASN A 108 22.81 -15.21 -4.84
N GLY A 109 22.26 -14.00 -4.95
CA GLY A 109 21.64 -13.49 -6.17
C GLY A 109 20.29 -14.15 -6.50
N LYS A 110 19.69 -14.87 -5.55
CA LYS A 110 18.32 -15.36 -5.67
C LYS A 110 17.36 -14.23 -5.25
N ALA A 111 16.17 -14.22 -5.84
CA ALA A 111 15.10 -13.32 -5.44
C ALA A 111 14.23 -14.00 -4.36
N PRO A 112 14.46 -13.73 -3.06
CA PRO A 112 13.64 -14.31 -2.01
C PRO A 112 12.20 -13.81 -2.12
N ARG A 113 11.23 -14.70 -1.90
CA ARG A 113 9.80 -14.38 -2.02
C ARG A 113 9.24 -14.05 -0.64
N LEU A 114 8.81 -12.82 -0.48
CA LEU A 114 8.03 -12.39 0.68
C LEU A 114 6.56 -12.74 0.48
N LEU A 115 5.91 -13.24 1.53
CA LEU A 115 4.46 -13.48 1.51
C LEU A 115 3.73 -12.28 2.13
N VAL A 116 2.78 -11.73 1.39
CA VAL A 116 1.89 -10.68 1.87
C VAL A 116 0.46 -11.22 1.84
N ALA A 117 -0.16 -11.33 2.99
CA ALA A 117 -1.55 -11.72 3.13
C ALA A 117 -2.38 -10.54 3.64
N ALA A 118 -3.52 -10.29 3.03
CA ALA A 118 -4.39 -9.17 3.34
C ALA A 118 -5.76 -9.65 3.81
N ASN A 119 -6.34 -8.93 4.79
CA ASN A 119 -7.68 -9.22 5.26
C ASN A 119 -8.71 -8.89 4.18
N ALA A 120 -9.40 -9.92 3.68
CA ALA A 120 -10.42 -9.78 2.64
C ALA A 120 -11.70 -9.09 3.16
N VAL A 121 -11.98 -9.14 4.45
CA VAL A 121 -13.16 -8.51 5.07
C VAL A 121 -13.03 -6.99 5.04
N ASN A 122 -11.81 -6.47 5.28
CA ASN A 122 -11.51 -5.04 5.15
C ASN A 122 -10.73 -4.78 3.86
N GLY A 123 -11.38 -5.02 2.72
CA GLY A 123 -10.75 -4.99 1.40
C GLY A 123 -10.01 -3.70 1.07
N THR A 124 -10.47 -2.55 1.56
CA THR A 124 -9.82 -1.27 1.31
C THR A 124 -8.46 -1.17 2.03
N LYS A 125 -8.42 -1.49 3.32
CA LYS A 125 -7.15 -1.47 4.09
C LYS A 125 -6.21 -2.58 3.65
N GLY A 126 -6.76 -3.78 3.36
CA GLY A 126 -5.98 -4.91 2.88
C GLY A 126 -5.30 -4.63 1.54
N SER A 127 -6.03 -4.13 0.55
CA SER A 127 -5.48 -3.84 -0.79
C SER A 127 -4.47 -2.69 -0.78
N LEU A 128 -4.77 -1.61 -0.07
CA LEU A 128 -3.84 -0.48 0.07
C LEU A 128 -2.61 -0.88 0.87
N GLY A 129 -2.78 -1.66 1.94
CA GLY A 129 -1.67 -2.18 2.73
C GLY A 129 -0.74 -3.06 1.90
N GLY A 130 -1.29 -3.96 1.09
CA GLY A 130 -0.51 -4.77 0.15
C GLY A 130 0.26 -3.91 -0.86
N SER A 131 -0.36 -2.87 -1.41
CA SER A 131 0.28 -1.95 -2.35
C SER A 131 1.41 -1.14 -1.70
N TYR A 132 1.20 -0.62 -0.50
CA TYR A 132 2.22 0.12 0.25
C TYR A 132 3.39 -0.77 0.65
N LEU A 133 3.13 -2.00 1.12
CA LEU A 133 4.19 -2.97 1.41
C LEU A 133 5.00 -3.28 0.15
N SER A 134 4.35 -3.55 -0.97
CA SER A 134 5.03 -3.82 -2.24
C SER A 134 5.94 -2.67 -2.67
N SER A 135 5.48 -1.42 -2.47
CA SER A 135 6.31 -0.24 -2.75
C SER A 135 7.52 -0.16 -1.83
N ILE A 136 7.34 -0.33 -0.51
CA ILE A 136 8.46 -0.29 0.47
C ILE A 136 9.46 -1.41 0.21
N ILE A 137 8.98 -2.63 -0.08
CA ILE A 137 9.82 -3.78 -0.41
C ILE A 137 10.62 -3.53 -1.70
N SER A 138 9.98 -2.96 -2.73
CA SER A 138 10.65 -2.61 -3.98
C SER A 138 11.75 -1.56 -3.77
N ASP A 139 11.46 -0.52 -2.97
CA ASP A 139 12.44 0.51 -2.65
C ASP A 139 13.60 -0.04 -1.81
N TYR A 140 13.30 -0.93 -0.86
CA TYR A 140 14.31 -1.61 -0.07
C TYR A 140 15.19 -2.52 -0.92
N SER A 141 14.60 -3.25 -1.86
CA SER A 141 15.35 -4.09 -2.80
C SER A 141 16.33 -3.26 -3.65
N ARG A 142 15.91 -2.08 -4.11
CA ARG A 142 16.81 -1.16 -4.87
C ARG A 142 17.92 -0.62 -4.00
N GLU A 143 17.65 -0.29 -2.75
CA GLU A 143 18.64 0.16 -1.78
C GLU A 143 19.70 -0.92 -1.54
N LEU A 144 19.27 -2.16 -1.26
CA LEU A 144 20.16 -3.29 -1.10
C LEU A 144 21.03 -3.54 -2.35
N MET A 145 20.44 -3.44 -3.56
CA MET A 145 21.20 -3.58 -4.81
C MET A 145 22.25 -2.49 -4.96
N SER A 146 22.01 -1.28 -4.47
CA SER A 146 22.96 -0.18 -4.52
C SER A 146 24.06 -0.31 -3.48
N GLU A 147 23.82 -1.00 -2.37
CA GLU A 147 24.80 -1.24 -1.29
C GLU A 147 25.75 -2.41 -1.61
N VAL A 148 25.32 -3.38 -2.46
CA VAL A 148 26.22 -4.46 -2.90
C VAL A 148 27.32 -3.84 -3.79
N PRO A 149 28.57 -3.69 -3.30
CA PRO A 149 29.62 -3.10 -4.11
C PRO A 149 29.88 -4.02 -5.31
N VAL A 150 30.05 -3.42 -6.49
CA VAL A 150 30.42 -4.05 -7.77
C VAL A 150 31.63 -5.00 -7.64
N LYS A 151 32.37 -4.95 -6.51
CA LYS A 151 33.48 -5.84 -6.18
C LYS A 151 33.08 -7.31 -6.05
N ALA A 152 31.91 -7.64 -5.57
CA ALA A 152 31.48 -9.04 -5.42
C ALA A 152 31.24 -9.73 -6.78
N LEU A 153 30.80 -8.98 -7.79
CA LEU A 153 30.61 -9.50 -9.15
C LEU A 153 31.92 -9.73 -9.92
N THR A 154 32.99 -9.06 -9.52
CA THR A 154 34.33 -9.22 -10.17
C THR A 154 35.13 -10.42 -9.62
N GLU A 155 34.87 -10.85 -8.40
CA GLU A 155 35.53 -12.03 -7.81
C GLU A 155 34.93 -13.35 -8.32
N ILE A 156 33.60 -13.38 -8.58
CA ILE A 156 32.95 -14.57 -9.16
C ILE A 156 33.42 -14.83 -10.59
N GLY A 157 33.75 -13.79 -11.35
CA GLY A 157 34.29 -13.91 -12.72
C GLY A 157 35.75 -14.37 -12.79
N ARG A 158 36.53 -14.30 -11.71
CA ARG A 158 37.95 -14.75 -11.65
C ARG A 158 38.15 -16.17 -11.16
N ALA A 159 37.14 -16.81 -10.60
CA ALA A 159 37.24 -18.19 -10.10
C ALA A 159 36.98 -19.28 -11.18
N HIS A 160 36.78 -18.86 -12.43
CA HIS A 160 36.57 -19.78 -13.57
C HIS A 160 37.54 -19.52 -14.73
N VAL A 161 38.83 -19.27 -14.43
CA VAL A 161 39.93 -19.37 -15.42
C VAL A 161 41.01 -20.29 -14.89
#